data_ebfc6cc748927c7cedddc2584f13e43a
#
_entry.id   ebfc6cc748927c7cedddc2584f13e43a
#
_cell.length_a   1.000
_cell.length_b   1.000
_cell.length_c   1.000
_cell.angle_alpha   90.00
_cell.angle_beta   90.00
_cell.angle_gamma   90.00
#
_symmetry.space_group_name_H-M   'P 1'
#
loop_
_entity.id
_entity.type
_entity.pdbx_description
1 polymer ?
#
loop_
_entity_poly.entity_id
_entity_poly.type
_entity_poly.pdbx_seq_one_letter_code
_entity_poly.pdbx_strand_id
1 'polypeptide(L)'
;MDFLNSLDSAERRAFISVAHERTFVRGARLMQEGELADYVIVILGGWTKITVHENGEERVIAERGPGQLVGERGALRVNVRSATVVALGAVRALIMKTEDFASFIDAHPRVLDIVEGQIYDRLTEDQAGDERADPPVSFPLESGRRGSVEGPRRLLAGENCTILLTDVVGFGALNRSDSDRRIIRLASRDMMRSSLGRLWAECISEDRGDGLLMVVPPRIPTTTVMTLLHRELPDELRRHNRTYSESARIRLRLAANVGPVMSDAVGISGEAIIRAARLINAPVIKEAMAATGATLGIIASEFVYETAIRHAECINANDYNLVEVNVKESSIPGWMRLIDLSPPEPRLRAPLRPPACPG
;
A
#
# COMPACT_ATOMS: atom_id res chain seq x y z
N MET A 1 12.55 8.02 -15.92
CA MET A 1 12.06 9.36 -15.47
C MET A 1 13.07 9.96 -14.51
N ASP A 2 13.34 11.28 -14.58
CA ASP A 2 14.29 11.98 -13.70
C ASP A 2 13.54 12.51 -12.48
N PHE A 3 13.82 11.96 -11.29
CA PHE A 3 13.13 12.31 -10.05
C PHE A 3 13.32 13.79 -9.68
N LEU A 4 14.57 14.29 -9.71
CA LEU A 4 14.83 15.68 -9.33
C LEU A 4 14.19 16.70 -10.28
N ASN A 5 14.05 16.36 -11.56
CA ASN A 5 13.38 17.21 -12.54
C ASN A 5 11.84 17.12 -12.46
N SER A 6 11.33 16.09 -11.82
CA SER A 6 9.89 15.96 -11.54
C SER A 6 9.42 16.78 -10.32
N LEU A 7 10.37 17.21 -9.47
CA LEU A 7 10.11 18.07 -8.32
C LEU A 7 9.98 19.54 -8.75
N ASP A 8 9.09 20.27 -8.09
CA ASP A 8 9.07 21.72 -8.24
C ASP A 8 10.28 22.38 -7.54
N SER A 9 10.44 23.70 -7.72
CA SER A 9 11.61 24.42 -7.19
C SER A 9 11.67 24.45 -5.66
N ALA A 10 10.55 24.38 -4.95
CA ALA A 10 10.50 24.36 -3.50
C ALA A 10 10.79 22.95 -2.97
N GLU A 11 10.15 21.94 -3.54
CA GLU A 11 10.36 20.52 -3.24
C GLU A 11 11.83 20.11 -3.48
N ARG A 12 12.39 20.54 -4.62
CA ARG A 12 13.78 20.25 -4.96
C ARG A 12 14.76 20.87 -3.96
N ARG A 13 14.54 22.13 -3.56
CA ARG A 13 15.38 22.76 -2.52
C ARG A 13 15.24 22.05 -1.19
N ALA A 14 14.01 21.71 -0.77
CA ALA A 14 13.76 20.99 0.47
C ALA A 14 14.49 19.63 0.46
N PHE A 15 14.39 18.85 -0.63
CA PHE A 15 15.09 17.58 -0.78
C PHE A 15 16.61 17.75 -0.66
N ILE A 16 17.21 18.67 -1.41
CA ILE A 16 18.66 18.90 -1.43
C ILE A 16 19.17 19.40 -0.07
N SER A 17 18.38 20.17 0.69
CA SER A 17 18.81 20.70 1.98
C SER A 17 19.02 19.64 3.07
N VAL A 18 18.39 18.47 2.92
CA VAL A 18 18.47 17.35 3.88
C VAL A 18 19.37 16.23 3.37
N ALA A 19 19.47 16.08 2.05
CA ALA A 19 20.27 15.04 1.42
C ALA A 19 21.79 15.38 1.45
N HIS A 20 22.62 14.35 1.52
CA HIS A 20 24.08 14.46 1.50
C HIS A 20 24.67 13.87 0.23
N GLU A 21 25.60 14.59 -0.42
CA GLU A 21 26.27 14.07 -1.60
C GLU A 21 27.37 13.08 -1.20
N ARG A 22 27.43 11.94 -1.90
CA ARG A 22 28.45 10.92 -1.74
C ARG A 22 28.89 10.37 -3.08
N THR A 23 30.18 10.04 -3.18
CA THR A 23 30.75 9.38 -4.35
C THR A 23 31.12 7.94 -4.04
N PHE A 24 30.79 7.04 -4.95
CA PHE A 24 31.08 5.61 -4.87
C PHE A 24 32.02 5.23 -6.01
N VAL A 25 32.98 4.38 -5.71
CA VAL A 25 33.90 3.83 -6.71
C VAL A 25 33.29 2.66 -7.45
N ARG A 26 33.82 2.30 -8.61
CA ARG A 26 33.40 1.12 -9.38
C ARG A 26 33.39 -0.13 -8.50
N GLY A 27 32.33 -0.91 -8.57
CA GLY A 27 32.11 -2.15 -7.80
C GLY A 27 31.65 -1.93 -6.37
N ALA A 28 31.55 -0.68 -5.89
CA ALA A 28 31.01 -0.41 -4.57
C ALA A 28 29.53 -0.84 -4.51
N ARG A 29 29.14 -1.52 -3.42
CA ARG A 29 27.74 -1.82 -3.11
C ARG A 29 27.13 -0.61 -2.43
N LEU A 30 26.11 -0.03 -3.07
CA LEU A 30 25.37 1.09 -2.54
C LEU A 30 24.25 0.61 -1.60
N MET A 31 23.67 -0.53 -1.89
CA MET A 31 22.63 -1.22 -1.09
C MET A 31 22.80 -2.71 -1.26
N GLN A 32 22.42 -3.51 -0.26
CA GLN A 32 22.46 -4.95 -0.32
C GLN A 32 21.09 -5.56 -0.05
N GLU A 33 20.67 -6.50 -0.87
CA GLU A 33 19.43 -7.26 -0.71
C GLU A 33 19.36 -7.89 0.68
N GLY A 34 18.20 -7.77 1.33
CA GLY A 34 17.96 -8.32 2.69
C GLY A 34 18.38 -7.42 3.85
N GLU A 35 19.18 -6.35 3.63
CA GLU A 35 19.52 -5.39 4.68
C GLU A 35 18.36 -4.43 4.97
N LEU A 36 18.43 -3.76 6.13
CA LEU A 36 17.47 -2.71 6.49
C LEU A 36 17.57 -1.53 5.52
N ALA A 37 16.41 -0.99 5.16
CA ALA A 37 16.29 0.16 4.27
C ALA A 37 16.39 1.47 5.06
N ASP A 38 17.60 1.89 5.38
CA ASP A 38 17.93 3.05 6.23
C ASP A 38 18.11 4.36 5.46
N TYR A 39 18.21 4.32 4.11
CA TYR A 39 18.33 5.51 3.25
C TYR A 39 17.78 5.27 1.84
N VAL A 40 17.53 6.35 1.12
CA VAL A 40 17.29 6.40 -0.33
C VAL A 40 18.42 7.14 -1.00
N ILE A 41 18.63 6.89 -2.29
CA ILE A 41 19.63 7.61 -3.09
C ILE A 41 19.02 8.16 -4.38
N VAL A 42 19.47 9.36 -4.78
CA VAL A 42 19.24 9.90 -6.12
C VAL A 42 20.57 9.97 -6.84
N ILE A 43 20.69 9.28 -7.97
CA ILE A 43 21.94 9.26 -8.76
C ILE A 43 22.09 10.60 -9.46
N LEU A 44 23.20 11.30 -9.22
CA LEU A 44 23.56 12.54 -9.90
C LEU A 44 24.42 12.32 -11.12
N GLY A 45 25.22 11.25 -11.13
CA GLY A 45 26.10 10.90 -12.22
C GLY A 45 26.64 9.48 -12.06
N GLY A 46 26.97 8.85 -13.18
CA GLY A 46 27.37 7.44 -13.22
C GLY A 46 26.18 6.49 -13.36
N TRP A 47 26.45 5.19 -13.35
CA TRP A 47 25.48 4.13 -13.54
C TRP A 47 25.64 3.03 -12.50
N THR A 48 24.52 2.45 -12.09
CA THR A 48 24.45 1.31 -11.17
C THR A 48 23.70 0.15 -11.83
N LYS A 49 24.08 -1.09 -11.49
CA LYS A 49 23.28 -2.28 -11.77
C LYS A 49 22.46 -2.66 -10.54
N ILE A 50 21.25 -3.10 -10.77
CA ILE A 50 20.37 -3.66 -9.76
C ILE A 50 20.35 -5.17 -9.93
N THR A 51 20.66 -5.92 -8.87
CA THR A 51 20.72 -7.38 -8.90
C THR A 51 19.89 -7.98 -7.78
N VAL A 52 19.35 -9.16 -8.04
CA VAL A 52 18.67 -10.00 -7.05
C VAL A 52 19.31 -11.37 -7.02
N HIS A 53 19.30 -12.02 -5.86
CA HIS A 53 19.74 -13.40 -5.73
C HIS A 53 18.56 -14.33 -5.97
N GLU A 54 18.62 -15.10 -7.02
CA GLU A 54 17.61 -16.06 -7.43
C GLU A 54 18.25 -17.43 -7.66
N ASN A 55 17.80 -18.47 -6.95
CA ASN A 55 18.34 -19.84 -7.04
C ASN A 55 19.87 -19.99 -6.79
N GLY A 56 20.45 -19.06 -6.00
CA GLY A 56 21.89 -19.07 -5.69
C GLY A 56 22.77 -18.31 -6.70
N GLU A 57 22.17 -17.75 -7.74
CA GLU A 57 22.85 -16.93 -8.73
C GLU A 57 22.43 -15.45 -8.65
N GLU A 58 23.36 -14.56 -8.97
CA GLU A 58 23.10 -13.10 -9.06
C GLU A 58 22.55 -12.78 -10.45
N ARG A 59 21.28 -12.35 -10.53
CA ARG A 59 20.63 -11.90 -11.76
C ARG A 59 20.54 -10.39 -11.80
N VAL A 60 21.00 -9.77 -12.89
CA VAL A 60 20.78 -8.33 -13.15
C VAL A 60 19.36 -8.13 -13.62
N ILE A 61 18.60 -7.30 -12.90
CA ILE A 61 17.21 -6.99 -13.23
C ILE A 61 17.05 -5.60 -13.85
N ALA A 62 17.96 -4.68 -13.59
CA ALA A 62 17.90 -3.34 -14.16
C ALA A 62 19.24 -2.60 -14.05
N GLU A 63 19.36 -1.51 -14.81
CA GLU A 63 20.38 -0.48 -14.62
C GLU A 63 19.71 0.84 -14.24
N ARG A 64 20.40 1.64 -13.41
CA ARG A 64 19.92 2.96 -12.99
C ARG A 64 21.01 4.00 -13.16
N GLY A 65 20.63 5.14 -13.71
CA GLY A 65 21.52 6.24 -14.08
C GLY A 65 21.11 7.59 -13.51
N PRO A 66 21.71 8.68 -14.02
CA PRO A 66 21.48 10.04 -13.51
C PRO A 66 20.00 10.43 -13.46
N GLY A 67 19.61 11.12 -12.40
CA GLY A 67 18.26 11.58 -12.15
C GLY A 67 17.33 10.55 -11.50
N GLN A 68 17.74 9.28 -11.40
CA GLN A 68 16.88 8.22 -10.88
C GLN A 68 17.01 8.05 -9.38
N LEU A 69 15.86 7.91 -8.71
CA LEU A 69 15.73 7.55 -7.28
C LEU A 69 15.87 6.04 -7.13
N VAL A 70 16.60 5.56 -6.13
CA VAL A 70 16.81 4.13 -5.84
C VAL A 70 16.68 3.86 -4.35
N GLY A 71 16.06 2.73 -3.98
CA GLY A 71 15.84 2.31 -2.60
C GLY A 71 14.53 2.80 -1.99
N GLU A 72 13.70 3.49 -2.76
CA GLU A 72 12.41 4.03 -2.38
C GLU A 72 11.40 2.95 -1.93
N ARG A 73 11.47 1.75 -2.54
CA ARG A 73 10.58 0.63 -2.16
C ARG A 73 10.81 0.17 -0.72
N GLY A 74 12.09 0.04 -0.32
CA GLY A 74 12.45 -0.31 1.04
C GLY A 74 12.09 0.79 2.04
N ALA A 75 12.24 2.05 1.65
CA ALA A 75 11.94 3.19 2.49
C ALA A 75 10.45 3.40 2.74
N LEU A 76 9.59 3.12 1.73
CA LEU A 76 8.15 3.38 1.81
C LEU A 76 7.31 2.17 2.23
N ARG A 77 7.79 0.92 2.04
CA ARG A 77 6.91 -0.25 2.13
C ARG A 77 7.41 -1.44 2.92
N VAL A 78 8.71 -1.73 2.99
CA VAL A 78 9.17 -3.07 3.43
C VAL A 78 10.24 -3.02 4.52
N ASN A 79 10.81 -1.88 4.83
CA ASN A 79 11.96 -1.71 5.75
C ASN A 79 13.19 -2.59 5.43
N VAL A 80 13.16 -3.35 4.32
CA VAL A 80 14.23 -4.26 3.87
C VAL A 80 14.51 -4.01 2.39
N ARG A 81 15.78 -4.07 1.99
CA ARG A 81 16.22 -3.91 0.60
C ARG A 81 15.73 -5.09 -0.24
N SER A 82 15.01 -4.81 -1.31
CA SER A 82 14.50 -5.83 -2.24
C SER A 82 15.53 -6.27 -3.29
N ALA A 83 16.66 -5.57 -3.41
CA ALA A 83 17.71 -5.85 -4.37
C ALA A 83 19.06 -5.26 -3.93
N THR A 84 20.13 -5.76 -4.49
CA THR A 84 21.48 -5.23 -4.36
C THR A 84 21.74 -4.18 -5.45
N VAL A 85 22.35 -3.05 -5.08
CA VAL A 85 22.70 -1.96 -5.99
C VAL A 85 24.23 -1.81 -6.02
N VAL A 86 24.82 -1.96 -7.20
CA VAL A 86 26.28 -1.93 -7.39
C VAL A 86 26.68 -0.89 -8.42
N ALA A 87 27.70 -0.09 -8.12
CA ALA A 87 28.24 0.90 -9.02
C ALA A 87 28.97 0.27 -10.24
N LEU A 88 28.58 0.62 -11.45
CA LEU A 88 29.25 0.18 -12.69
C LEU A 88 30.51 1.00 -13.01
N GLY A 89 30.61 2.20 -12.47
CA GLY A 89 31.71 3.13 -12.59
C GLY A 89 31.82 4.04 -11.36
N ALA A 90 32.42 5.21 -11.49
CA ALA A 90 32.25 6.23 -10.45
C ALA A 90 30.83 6.75 -10.43
N VAL A 91 30.14 6.68 -9.27
CA VAL A 91 28.76 7.13 -9.09
C VAL A 91 28.74 8.26 -8.07
N ARG A 92 28.17 9.42 -8.46
CA ARG A 92 27.80 10.50 -7.55
C ARG A 92 26.32 10.41 -7.23
N ALA A 93 25.94 10.49 -5.96
CA ALA A 93 24.56 10.39 -5.55
C ALA A 93 24.24 11.27 -4.33
N LEU A 94 23.00 11.74 -4.24
CA LEU A 94 22.42 12.30 -3.02
C LEU A 94 21.87 11.15 -2.19
N ILE A 95 22.21 11.13 -0.89
CA ILE A 95 21.74 10.15 0.07
C ILE A 95 20.84 10.88 1.07
N MET A 96 19.66 10.34 1.35
CA MET A 96 18.73 10.81 2.37
C MET A 96 18.31 9.65 3.25
N LYS A 97 18.34 9.82 4.57
CA LYS A 97 17.84 8.79 5.49
C LYS A 97 16.35 8.50 5.23
N THR A 98 15.94 7.27 5.47
CA THR A 98 14.54 6.84 5.29
C THR A 98 13.57 7.68 6.14
N GLU A 99 13.94 8.04 7.36
CA GLU A 99 13.12 8.87 8.25
C GLU A 99 12.93 10.30 7.69
N ASP A 100 14.00 10.89 7.17
CA ASP A 100 13.98 12.22 6.56
C ASP A 100 13.19 12.20 5.24
N PHE A 101 13.32 11.11 4.47
CA PHE A 101 12.56 10.90 3.24
C PHE A 101 11.06 10.73 3.49
N ALA A 102 10.69 9.99 4.53
CA ALA A 102 9.30 9.88 4.97
C ALA A 102 8.73 11.24 5.37
N SER A 103 9.47 12.00 6.19
CA SER A 103 9.08 13.37 6.60
C SER A 103 8.97 14.32 5.41
N PHE A 104 9.87 14.19 4.44
CA PHE A 104 9.82 14.98 3.20
C PHE A 104 8.58 14.68 2.36
N ILE A 105 8.21 13.40 2.24
CA ILE A 105 7.00 12.97 1.52
C ILE A 105 5.74 13.44 2.24
N ASP A 106 5.69 13.34 3.57
CA ASP A 106 4.56 13.82 4.38
C ASP A 106 4.34 15.34 4.22
N ALA A 107 5.44 16.11 4.12
CA ALA A 107 5.40 17.54 3.87
C ALA A 107 5.04 17.91 2.42
N HIS A 108 5.26 17.00 1.47
CA HIS A 108 5.08 17.21 0.03
C HIS A 108 4.27 16.06 -0.62
N PRO A 109 2.95 15.96 -0.39
CA PRO A 109 2.12 14.82 -0.86
C PRO A 109 2.21 14.54 -2.35
N ARG A 110 2.44 15.57 -3.19
CA ARG A 110 2.66 15.40 -4.63
C ARG A 110 3.89 14.55 -4.95
N VAL A 111 4.90 14.59 -4.08
CA VAL A 111 6.13 13.80 -4.27
C VAL A 111 5.87 12.31 -4.09
N LEU A 112 4.96 11.94 -3.18
CA LEU A 112 4.54 10.55 -3.01
C LEU A 112 3.99 9.97 -4.32
N ASP A 113 3.15 10.74 -5.01
CA ASP A 113 2.60 10.33 -6.30
C ASP A 113 3.69 10.13 -7.37
N ILE A 114 4.72 11.01 -7.38
CA ILE A 114 5.85 10.89 -8.32
C ILE A 114 6.63 9.61 -8.03
N VAL A 115 6.91 9.31 -6.75
CA VAL A 115 7.65 8.12 -6.34
C VAL A 115 6.86 6.85 -6.61
N GLU A 116 5.57 6.84 -6.31
CA GLU A 116 4.68 5.70 -6.62
C GLU A 116 4.58 5.45 -8.13
N GLY A 117 4.47 6.51 -8.95
CA GLY A 117 4.51 6.40 -10.40
C GLY A 117 5.83 5.81 -10.91
N GLN A 118 6.97 6.21 -10.33
CA GLN A 118 8.27 5.64 -10.70
C GLN A 118 8.42 4.17 -10.31
N ILE A 119 7.90 3.78 -9.15
CA ILE A 119 7.88 2.37 -8.73
C ILE A 119 7.05 1.55 -9.73
N TYR A 120 5.93 2.10 -10.18
CA TYR A 120 5.05 1.43 -11.14
C TYR A 120 5.70 1.26 -12.52
N ASP A 121 6.26 2.33 -13.09
CA ASP A 121 6.93 2.29 -14.41
C ASP A 121 8.04 1.22 -14.43
N ARG A 122 8.77 1.07 -13.32
CA ARG A 122 9.84 0.07 -13.18
C ARG A 122 9.33 -1.37 -13.09
N LEU A 123 8.18 -1.58 -12.45
CA LEU A 123 7.57 -2.90 -12.41
C LEU A 123 7.10 -3.35 -13.79
N THR A 124 6.74 -2.42 -14.67
CA THR A 124 6.37 -2.69 -16.05
C THR A 124 7.56 -2.83 -17.00
N GLU A 125 8.67 -2.11 -16.75
CA GLU A 125 9.93 -2.24 -17.52
C GLU A 125 10.59 -3.62 -17.30
N ASP A 126 10.57 -4.13 -16.07
CA ASP A 126 11.12 -5.45 -15.72
C ASP A 126 10.38 -6.59 -16.44
N GLN A 127 9.09 -6.39 -16.80
CA GLN A 127 8.27 -7.36 -17.54
C GLN A 127 8.53 -7.38 -19.05
N ALA A 128 8.86 -6.25 -19.64
CA ALA A 128 9.14 -6.16 -21.09
C ALA A 128 10.50 -6.79 -21.48
N GLY A 129 11.38 -7.01 -20.52
CA GLY A 129 12.69 -7.67 -20.71
C GLY A 129 12.62 -9.20 -20.82
N ASP A 130 11.54 -9.80 -20.32
CA ASP A 130 11.42 -11.27 -20.16
C ASP A 130 10.74 -11.99 -21.35
N GLU A 131 10.18 -11.25 -22.32
CA GLU A 131 9.50 -11.85 -23.50
C GLU A 131 10.47 -12.48 -24.55
N ARG A 132 11.76 -12.55 -24.28
CA ARG A 132 12.78 -13.11 -25.20
C ARG A 132 13.51 -14.36 -24.71
N ALA A 133 13.00 -15.05 -23.70
CA ALA A 133 13.60 -16.29 -23.22
C ALA A 133 12.61 -17.48 -23.35
N ASP A 134 13.13 -18.60 -23.87
CA ASP A 134 12.45 -19.88 -24.12
C ASP A 134 11.76 -20.50 -22.88
N PRO A 135 10.80 -21.43 -23.04
CA PRO A 135 9.90 -21.87 -21.98
C PRO A 135 10.60 -22.67 -20.87
N PRO A 136 10.16 -22.54 -19.62
CA PRO A 136 10.88 -23.05 -18.45
C PRO A 136 10.66 -24.54 -18.19
N VAL A 137 11.75 -25.20 -17.84
CA VAL A 137 11.78 -26.56 -17.29
C VAL A 137 11.51 -26.48 -15.78
N SER A 138 10.58 -27.28 -15.29
CA SER A 138 10.14 -27.32 -13.90
C SER A 138 11.09 -28.09 -12.97
N PHE A 139 11.48 -27.49 -11.81
CA PHE A 139 12.08 -28.19 -10.66
C PHE A 139 11.53 -27.68 -9.31
N PRO A 140 11.54 -28.51 -8.24
CA PRO A 140 10.85 -28.21 -6.98
C PRO A 140 11.67 -27.40 -5.98
N LEU A 141 10.98 -26.54 -5.19
CA LEU A 141 11.54 -25.58 -4.25
C LEU A 141 11.39 -26.01 -2.79
N GLU A 142 12.48 -25.97 -2.06
CA GLU A 142 12.51 -26.03 -0.60
C GLU A 142 12.64 -24.65 0.05
N SER A 143 12.16 -24.55 1.28
CA SER A 143 11.69 -23.38 2.00
C SER A 143 12.77 -22.53 2.69
N GLY A 144 12.67 -21.21 2.61
CA GLY A 144 13.35 -20.22 3.46
C GLY A 144 12.41 -19.09 3.87
N ARG A 145 12.37 -18.78 5.15
CA ARG A 145 11.44 -17.87 5.84
C ARG A 145 11.51 -16.44 5.32
N ARG A 146 10.39 -15.93 4.81
CA ARG A 146 10.14 -14.50 4.53
C ARG A 146 8.79 -14.12 5.14
N GLY A 147 8.56 -12.81 5.37
CA GLY A 147 7.30 -12.28 5.88
C GLY A 147 6.13 -12.92 5.13
N SER A 148 5.21 -13.51 5.88
CA SER A 148 4.30 -14.54 5.39
C SER A 148 3.35 -14.03 4.30
N VAL A 149 3.66 -14.30 3.04
CA VAL A 149 2.64 -14.43 2.01
C VAL A 149 1.93 -15.76 2.27
N GLU A 150 0.74 -15.73 2.84
CA GLU A 150 -0.08 -16.93 3.04
C GLU A 150 -1.01 -17.12 1.83
N GLY A 151 -1.00 -18.29 1.28
CA GLY A 151 -1.87 -18.72 0.20
C GLY A 151 -1.19 -19.75 -0.73
N PRO A 152 -1.97 -20.44 -1.57
CA PRO A 152 -1.37 -21.32 -2.57
C PRO A 152 -0.52 -20.48 -3.51
N ARG A 153 0.73 -20.89 -3.71
CA ARG A 153 1.65 -20.30 -4.70
C ARG A 153 1.16 -20.63 -6.13
N ARG A 154 0.06 -20.01 -6.52
CA ARG A 154 -0.37 -20.03 -7.91
C ARG A 154 0.13 -18.75 -8.56
N LEU A 155 1.00 -18.88 -9.55
CA LEU A 155 1.39 -17.75 -10.38
C LEU A 155 0.13 -17.20 -11.06
N LEU A 156 -0.15 -15.92 -10.85
CA LEU A 156 -1.22 -15.19 -11.52
C LEU A 156 -0.60 -14.57 -12.78
N ALA A 157 -1.17 -14.88 -13.93
CA ALA A 157 -0.65 -14.45 -15.23
C ALA A 157 -1.63 -13.47 -15.92
N GLY A 158 -2.00 -12.39 -15.25
CA GLY A 158 -2.94 -11.41 -15.78
C GLY A 158 -4.42 -11.82 -15.63
N GLU A 159 -4.71 -12.73 -14.71
CA GLU A 159 -6.10 -13.16 -14.43
C GLU A 159 -6.88 -12.03 -13.74
N ASN A 160 -8.16 -11.84 -14.12
CA ASN A 160 -9.07 -10.89 -13.46
C ASN A 160 -9.44 -11.38 -12.06
N CYS A 161 -8.76 -10.87 -11.07
CA CYS A 161 -8.94 -11.19 -9.65
C CYS A 161 -9.78 -10.12 -8.94
N THR A 162 -10.43 -10.50 -7.83
CA THR A 162 -10.97 -9.53 -6.89
C THR A 162 -9.85 -9.05 -5.98
N ILE A 163 -9.63 -7.75 -5.96
CA ILE A 163 -8.64 -7.07 -5.12
C ILE A 163 -9.36 -6.42 -3.96
N LEU A 164 -8.94 -6.75 -2.75
CA LEU A 164 -9.37 -6.12 -1.52
C LEU A 164 -8.18 -5.44 -0.88
N LEU A 165 -8.32 -4.17 -0.56
CA LEU A 165 -7.38 -3.42 0.26
C LEU A 165 -8.06 -2.99 1.54
N THR A 166 -7.41 -3.21 2.68
CA THR A 166 -7.86 -2.64 3.94
C THR A 166 -6.83 -1.65 4.46
N ASP A 167 -7.28 -0.70 5.26
CA ASP A 167 -6.46 0.30 5.91
C ASP A 167 -7.10 0.74 7.23
N VAL A 168 -6.29 0.82 8.29
CA VAL A 168 -6.74 1.18 9.62
C VAL A 168 -6.66 2.69 9.82
N VAL A 169 -7.81 3.32 10.06
CA VAL A 169 -7.88 4.77 10.31
C VAL A 169 -7.08 5.13 11.56
N GLY A 170 -6.13 6.06 11.38
CA GLY A 170 -5.31 6.57 12.48
C GLY A 170 -4.35 5.52 13.06
N PHE A 171 -3.85 4.57 12.29
CA PHE A 171 -2.88 3.57 12.76
C PHE A 171 -1.64 4.20 13.39
N GLY A 172 -1.10 5.26 12.79
CA GLY A 172 0.06 6.02 13.27
C GLY A 172 -0.24 7.08 14.33
N ALA A 173 -1.46 7.15 14.88
CA ALA A 173 -1.83 8.20 15.84
C ALA A 173 -0.95 8.17 17.12
N LEU A 174 -0.63 9.35 17.67
CA LEU A 174 0.28 9.51 18.81
C LEU A 174 -0.24 8.87 20.12
N ASN A 175 -1.55 8.69 20.25
CA ASN A 175 -2.18 8.04 21.40
C ASN A 175 -2.12 6.52 21.36
N ARG A 176 -1.52 5.91 20.34
CA ARG A 176 -1.35 4.46 20.20
C ARG A 176 0.08 4.04 20.52
N SER A 177 0.22 3.12 21.46
CA SER A 177 1.51 2.49 21.76
C SER A 177 1.87 1.44 20.69
N ASP A 178 3.12 0.99 20.68
CA ASP A 178 3.54 -0.10 19.77
C ASP A 178 2.81 -1.42 20.08
N SER A 179 2.43 -1.63 21.34
CA SER A 179 1.57 -2.75 21.74
C SER A 179 0.18 -2.66 21.11
N ASP A 180 -0.44 -1.46 21.13
CA ASP A 180 -1.73 -1.22 20.49
C ASP A 180 -1.65 -1.44 18.97
N ARG A 181 -0.62 -0.92 18.31
CA ARG A 181 -0.38 -1.12 16.87
C ARG A 181 -0.24 -2.59 16.52
N ARG A 182 0.49 -3.36 17.34
CA ARG A 182 0.64 -4.81 17.17
C ARG A 182 -0.70 -5.54 17.31
N ILE A 183 -1.49 -5.20 18.32
CA ILE A 183 -2.84 -5.78 18.53
C ILE A 183 -3.72 -5.46 17.33
N ILE A 184 -3.78 -4.20 16.90
CA ILE A 184 -4.59 -3.73 15.77
C ILE A 184 -4.22 -4.47 14.48
N ARG A 185 -2.92 -4.58 14.17
CA ARG A 185 -2.43 -5.26 12.98
C ARG A 185 -2.83 -6.73 12.93
N LEU A 186 -2.64 -7.46 14.02
CA LEU A 186 -3.02 -8.86 14.13
C LEU A 186 -4.55 -9.02 14.05
N ALA A 187 -5.29 -8.21 14.79
CA ALA A 187 -6.75 -8.26 14.82
C ALA A 187 -7.37 -7.94 13.45
N SER A 188 -6.87 -6.93 12.73
CA SER A 188 -7.37 -6.57 11.39
C SER A 188 -7.23 -7.74 10.42
N ARG A 189 -6.11 -8.46 10.47
CA ARG A 189 -5.89 -9.65 9.65
C ARG A 189 -6.81 -10.80 10.05
N ASP A 190 -6.97 -11.05 11.35
CA ASP A 190 -7.82 -12.11 11.87
C ASP A 190 -9.30 -11.86 11.56
N MET A 191 -9.76 -10.59 11.60
CA MET A 191 -11.10 -10.21 11.19
C MET A 191 -11.36 -10.53 9.71
N MET A 192 -10.43 -10.19 8.82
CA MET A 192 -10.54 -10.54 7.40
C MET A 192 -10.56 -12.06 7.19
N ARG A 193 -9.71 -12.79 7.92
CA ARG A 193 -9.68 -14.26 7.89
C ARG A 193 -11.00 -14.85 8.36
N SER A 194 -11.54 -14.40 9.49
CA SER A 194 -12.81 -14.86 10.03
C SER A 194 -13.96 -14.56 9.09
N SER A 195 -13.99 -13.34 8.53
CA SER A 195 -15.04 -12.89 7.61
C SER A 195 -15.10 -13.71 6.33
N LEU A 196 -13.96 -14.10 5.78
CA LEU A 196 -13.87 -14.89 4.55
C LEU A 196 -13.95 -16.41 4.80
N GLY A 197 -13.73 -16.84 6.04
CA GLY A 197 -13.79 -18.25 6.42
C GLY A 197 -12.89 -19.14 5.57
N ARG A 198 -13.47 -20.18 4.95
CA ARG A 198 -12.69 -21.12 4.12
C ARG A 198 -12.06 -20.48 2.89
N LEU A 199 -12.64 -19.40 2.39
CA LEU A 199 -12.10 -18.72 1.20
C LEU A 199 -10.74 -18.09 1.45
N TRP A 200 -10.41 -17.77 2.72
CA TRP A 200 -9.12 -17.21 3.09
C TRP A 200 -7.94 -18.06 2.59
N ALA A 201 -8.02 -19.37 2.73
CA ALA A 201 -6.94 -20.29 2.33
C ALA A 201 -6.67 -20.31 0.81
N GLU A 202 -7.62 -19.81 0.01
CA GLU A 202 -7.52 -19.73 -1.44
C GLU A 202 -7.04 -18.37 -1.94
N CYS A 203 -7.01 -17.37 -1.05
CA CYS A 203 -6.59 -16.01 -1.36
C CYS A 203 -5.09 -15.83 -1.15
N ILE A 204 -4.49 -14.94 -1.91
CA ILE A 204 -3.14 -14.46 -1.64
C ILE A 204 -3.28 -13.20 -0.79
N SER A 205 -2.60 -13.15 0.36
CA SER A 205 -2.64 -11.99 1.25
C SER A 205 -1.24 -11.46 1.54
N GLU A 206 -1.10 -10.14 1.50
CA GLU A 206 0.15 -9.42 1.77
C GLU A 206 -0.10 -8.35 2.82
N ASP A 207 0.64 -8.43 3.92
CA ASP A 207 0.56 -7.46 5.02
C ASP A 207 1.28 -6.16 4.61
N ARG A 208 0.60 -5.03 4.76
CA ARG A 208 1.08 -3.69 4.40
C ARG A 208 1.42 -2.83 5.63
N GLY A 209 1.40 -3.42 6.83
CA GLY A 209 1.68 -2.75 8.09
C GLY A 209 0.42 -2.19 8.75
N ASP A 210 -0.17 -1.15 8.20
CA ASP A 210 -1.43 -0.54 8.64
C ASP A 210 -2.68 -1.13 7.95
N GLY A 211 -2.47 -2.02 7.00
CA GLY A 211 -3.52 -2.66 6.23
C GLY A 211 -3.12 -4.01 5.62
N LEU A 212 -3.99 -4.52 4.77
CA LEU A 212 -3.84 -5.81 4.11
C LEU A 212 -4.22 -5.68 2.64
N LEU A 213 -3.33 -6.13 1.73
CA LEU A 213 -3.70 -6.44 0.35
C LEU A 213 -4.14 -7.90 0.28
N MET A 214 -5.27 -8.14 -0.33
CA MET A 214 -5.75 -9.48 -0.61
C MET A 214 -6.16 -9.60 -2.08
N VAL A 215 -5.71 -10.67 -2.70
CA VAL A 215 -6.09 -11.05 -4.06
C VAL A 215 -6.87 -12.35 -4.02
N VAL A 216 -8.12 -12.27 -4.45
CA VAL A 216 -9.02 -13.42 -4.52
C VAL A 216 -9.05 -13.93 -5.96
N PRO A 217 -8.73 -15.20 -6.19
CA PRO A 217 -8.66 -15.76 -7.55
C PRO A 217 -10.02 -15.74 -8.25
N PRO A 218 -10.06 -15.70 -9.61
CA PRO A 218 -11.31 -15.53 -10.37
C PRO A 218 -12.30 -16.68 -10.23
N ARG A 219 -11.87 -17.86 -9.77
CA ARG A 219 -12.76 -18.98 -9.47
C ARG A 219 -13.71 -18.72 -8.29
N ILE A 220 -13.41 -17.72 -7.46
CA ILE A 220 -14.27 -17.30 -6.36
C ILE A 220 -15.06 -16.06 -6.83
N PRO A 221 -16.40 -16.15 -6.93
CA PRO A 221 -17.20 -15.01 -7.37
C PRO A 221 -17.05 -13.80 -6.45
N THR A 222 -16.84 -12.62 -7.02
CA THR A 222 -16.76 -11.35 -6.29
C THR A 222 -18.00 -11.11 -5.44
N THR A 223 -19.18 -11.50 -5.93
CA THR A 223 -20.45 -11.41 -5.18
C THR A 223 -20.40 -12.19 -3.86
N THR A 224 -19.84 -13.41 -3.88
CA THR A 224 -19.67 -14.23 -2.68
C THR A 224 -18.76 -13.53 -1.67
N VAL A 225 -17.63 -12.99 -2.13
CA VAL A 225 -16.66 -12.27 -1.31
C VAL A 225 -17.31 -11.05 -0.66
N MET A 226 -17.99 -10.23 -1.45
CA MET A 226 -18.66 -9.01 -0.96
C MET A 226 -19.78 -9.35 0.03
N THR A 227 -20.56 -10.39 -0.24
CA THR A 227 -21.64 -10.86 0.69
C THR A 227 -21.06 -11.26 2.05
N LEU A 228 -19.99 -12.04 2.08
CA LEU A 228 -19.34 -12.45 3.32
C LEU A 228 -18.79 -11.26 4.10
N LEU A 229 -18.10 -10.35 3.44
CA LEU A 229 -17.52 -9.15 4.07
C LEU A 229 -18.61 -8.23 4.63
N HIS A 230 -19.73 -8.06 3.93
CA HIS A 230 -20.84 -7.23 4.44
C HIS A 230 -21.54 -7.84 5.64
N ARG A 231 -21.62 -9.16 5.71
CA ARG A 231 -22.27 -9.87 6.79
C ARG A 231 -21.39 -9.99 8.03
N GLU A 232 -20.14 -10.39 7.85
CA GLU A 232 -19.29 -10.82 8.97
C GLU A 232 -18.36 -9.70 9.50
N LEU A 233 -17.79 -8.87 8.60
CA LEU A 233 -16.77 -7.90 9.01
C LEU A 233 -17.27 -6.82 9.98
N PRO A 234 -18.51 -6.28 9.88
CA PRO A 234 -19.05 -5.37 10.88
C PRO A 234 -19.17 -6.00 12.26
N ASP A 235 -19.55 -7.28 12.34
CA ASP A 235 -19.68 -7.99 13.61
C ASP A 235 -18.32 -8.28 14.25
N GLU A 236 -17.32 -8.63 13.45
CA GLU A 236 -15.94 -8.79 13.93
C GLU A 236 -15.39 -7.47 14.49
N LEU A 237 -15.60 -6.36 13.80
CA LEU A 237 -15.19 -5.03 14.26
C LEU A 237 -15.90 -4.64 15.56
N ARG A 238 -17.22 -4.86 15.66
CA ARG A 238 -17.97 -4.57 16.88
C ARG A 238 -17.49 -5.42 18.06
N ARG A 239 -17.21 -6.70 17.83
CA ARG A 239 -16.70 -7.62 18.87
C ARG A 239 -15.35 -7.14 19.39
N HIS A 240 -14.41 -6.81 18.49
CA HIS A 240 -13.10 -6.29 18.85
C HIS A 240 -13.23 -4.98 19.64
N ASN A 241 -13.96 -4.01 19.12
CA ASN A 241 -14.08 -2.68 19.70
C ASN A 241 -14.79 -2.65 21.07
N ARG A 242 -15.56 -3.69 21.40
CA ARG A 242 -16.13 -3.88 22.74
C ARG A 242 -15.14 -4.47 23.74
N THR A 243 -14.17 -5.23 23.26
CA THR A 243 -13.22 -5.98 24.09
C THR A 243 -11.97 -5.15 24.45
N TYR A 244 -11.53 -4.29 23.54
CA TYR A 244 -10.27 -3.58 23.67
C TYR A 244 -10.45 -2.11 24.08
N SER A 245 -9.39 -1.54 24.70
CA SER A 245 -9.31 -0.13 25.07
C SER A 245 -9.48 0.78 23.86
N GLU A 246 -9.80 2.05 24.10
CA GLU A 246 -10.00 3.05 23.05
C GLU A 246 -8.80 3.19 22.12
N SER A 247 -7.57 3.14 22.66
CA SER A 247 -6.32 3.21 21.89
C SER A 247 -6.14 2.03 20.93
N ALA A 248 -6.71 0.86 21.23
CA ALA A 248 -6.65 -0.34 20.42
C ALA A 248 -7.92 -0.59 19.58
N ARG A 249 -8.92 0.30 19.62
CA ARG A 249 -10.11 0.20 18.75
C ARG A 249 -9.75 0.38 17.29
N ILE A 250 -10.47 -0.32 16.44
CA ILE A 250 -10.25 -0.35 15.00
C ILE A 250 -11.40 0.35 14.28
N ARG A 251 -11.04 1.29 13.42
CA ARG A 251 -11.89 1.82 12.36
C ARG A 251 -11.22 1.44 11.05
N LEU A 252 -11.95 0.77 10.17
CA LEU A 252 -11.38 0.14 8.99
C LEU A 252 -11.95 0.75 7.71
N ARG A 253 -11.08 1.04 6.74
CA ARG A 253 -11.46 1.26 5.35
C ARG A 253 -11.24 -0.02 4.56
N LEU A 254 -12.12 -0.31 3.62
CA LEU A 254 -12.03 -1.44 2.70
C LEU A 254 -12.29 -0.94 1.29
N ALA A 255 -11.34 -1.13 0.39
CA ALA A 255 -11.56 -0.93 -1.04
C ALA A 255 -11.70 -2.27 -1.75
N ALA A 256 -12.63 -2.33 -2.72
CA ALA A 256 -12.85 -3.49 -3.58
C ALA A 256 -12.78 -3.10 -5.05
N ASN A 257 -11.95 -3.81 -5.81
CA ASN A 257 -11.83 -3.66 -7.26
C ASN A 257 -11.67 -5.04 -7.93
N VAL A 258 -11.89 -5.11 -9.23
CA VAL A 258 -11.63 -6.31 -10.05
C VAL A 258 -10.79 -5.92 -11.24
N GLY A 259 -9.82 -6.75 -11.56
CA GLY A 259 -9.01 -6.59 -12.75
C GLY A 259 -7.79 -7.51 -12.79
N PRO A 260 -6.98 -7.40 -13.85
CA PRO A 260 -5.84 -8.27 -14.06
C PRO A 260 -4.79 -8.08 -12.97
N VAL A 261 -4.28 -9.21 -12.47
CA VAL A 261 -3.22 -9.28 -11.46
C VAL A 261 -2.16 -10.23 -11.94
N MET A 262 -0.92 -9.82 -11.81
CA MET A 262 0.26 -10.65 -12.05
C MET A 262 0.97 -10.92 -10.74
N SER A 263 1.52 -12.12 -10.60
CA SER A 263 2.40 -12.46 -9.47
C SER A 263 3.71 -13.01 -10.00
N ASP A 264 4.80 -12.54 -9.42
CA ASP A 264 6.16 -12.98 -9.73
C ASP A 264 6.92 -13.33 -8.43
N ALA A 265 8.21 -13.56 -8.54
CA ALA A 265 9.08 -13.85 -7.40
C ALA A 265 9.19 -12.67 -6.40
N VAL A 266 8.86 -11.45 -6.84
CA VAL A 266 8.96 -10.22 -6.06
C VAL A 266 7.64 -9.90 -5.33
N GLY A 267 6.49 -10.35 -5.86
CA GLY A 267 5.19 -10.11 -5.22
C GLY A 267 4.03 -10.06 -6.22
N ILE A 268 3.02 -9.28 -5.87
CA ILE A 268 1.79 -9.13 -6.65
C ILE A 268 1.74 -7.72 -7.22
N SER A 269 1.46 -7.60 -8.53
CA SER A 269 1.37 -6.33 -9.24
C SER A 269 0.16 -6.28 -10.17
N GLY A 270 -0.23 -5.09 -10.60
CA GLY A 270 -1.30 -4.87 -11.56
C GLY A 270 -1.97 -3.51 -11.38
N GLU A 271 -2.42 -2.90 -12.50
CA GLU A 271 -3.15 -1.63 -12.49
C GLU A 271 -4.42 -1.71 -11.62
N ALA A 272 -5.05 -2.88 -11.55
CA ALA A 272 -6.22 -3.11 -10.73
C ALA A 272 -5.94 -2.92 -9.23
N ILE A 273 -4.72 -3.24 -8.75
CA ILE A 273 -4.28 -3.00 -7.37
C ILE A 273 -4.11 -1.51 -7.12
N ILE A 274 -3.52 -0.78 -8.09
CA ILE A 274 -3.36 0.68 -8.01
C ILE A 274 -4.73 1.36 -7.95
N ARG A 275 -5.69 0.89 -8.75
CA ARG A 275 -7.05 1.41 -8.72
C ARG A 275 -7.70 1.20 -7.34
N ALA A 276 -7.53 0.03 -6.73
CA ALA A 276 -8.00 -0.23 -5.37
C ALA A 276 -7.31 0.69 -4.34
N ALA A 277 -6.00 0.94 -4.50
CA ALA A 277 -5.25 1.86 -3.65
C ALA A 277 -5.72 3.31 -3.79
N ARG A 278 -6.09 3.74 -4.99
CA ARG A 278 -6.70 5.07 -5.23
C ARG A 278 -8.07 5.19 -4.54
N LEU A 279 -8.90 4.17 -4.63
CA LEU A 279 -10.21 4.14 -3.98
C LEU A 279 -10.07 4.28 -2.45
N ILE A 280 -9.21 3.46 -1.81
CA ILE A 280 -9.08 3.48 -0.35
C ILE A 280 -8.46 4.77 0.19
N ASN A 281 -7.60 5.41 -0.62
CA ASN A 281 -6.93 6.66 -0.28
C ASN A 281 -7.72 7.91 -0.63
N ALA A 282 -8.87 7.77 -1.28
CA ALA A 282 -9.69 8.91 -1.71
C ALA A 282 -10.06 9.83 -0.53
N PRO A 283 -9.93 11.17 -0.66
CA PRO A 283 -10.34 12.11 0.37
C PRO A 283 -11.79 11.89 0.82
N VAL A 284 -12.68 11.60 -0.12
CA VAL A 284 -14.12 11.44 0.14
C VAL A 284 -14.43 10.38 1.20
N ILE A 285 -13.79 9.21 1.18
CA ILE A 285 -14.02 8.18 2.20
C ILE A 285 -13.37 8.56 3.53
N LYS A 286 -12.20 9.21 3.51
CA LYS A 286 -11.50 9.66 4.72
C LYS A 286 -12.33 10.71 5.47
N GLU A 287 -12.82 11.71 4.75
CA GLU A 287 -13.65 12.80 5.27
C GLU A 287 -15.01 12.29 5.76
N ALA A 288 -15.68 11.44 4.98
CA ALA A 288 -16.96 10.86 5.35
C ALA A 288 -16.85 10.02 6.64
N MET A 289 -15.83 9.19 6.78
CA MET A 289 -15.59 8.44 8.01
C MET A 289 -15.21 9.32 9.19
N ALA A 290 -14.46 10.40 8.96
CA ALA A 290 -14.12 11.36 10.01
C ALA A 290 -15.36 12.12 10.50
N ALA A 291 -16.23 12.54 9.58
CA ALA A 291 -17.45 13.29 9.88
C ALA A 291 -18.51 12.46 10.62
N THR A 292 -18.64 11.17 10.29
CA THR A 292 -19.72 10.30 10.80
C THR A 292 -19.29 9.42 11.98
N GLY A 293 -17.99 9.27 12.23
CA GLY A 293 -17.50 8.32 13.22
C GLY A 293 -17.67 6.84 12.82
N ALA A 294 -18.00 6.55 11.57
CA ALA A 294 -18.21 5.18 11.09
C ALA A 294 -17.06 4.24 11.44
N THR A 295 -17.35 3.02 11.84
CA THR A 295 -16.32 2.02 12.16
C THR A 295 -15.82 1.27 10.94
N LEU A 296 -16.66 1.17 9.89
CA LEU A 296 -16.29 0.56 8.61
C LEU A 296 -16.75 1.44 7.45
N GLY A 297 -15.79 1.80 6.59
CA GLY A 297 -16.06 2.41 5.30
C GLY A 297 -15.70 1.44 4.17
N ILE A 298 -16.64 1.15 3.29
CA ILE A 298 -16.42 0.31 2.11
C ILE A 298 -16.51 1.21 0.88
N ILE A 299 -15.52 1.12 0.00
CA ILE A 299 -15.53 1.78 -1.31
C ILE A 299 -15.24 0.77 -2.40
N ALA A 300 -16.13 0.68 -3.37
CA ALA A 300 -16.04 -0.26 -4.47
C ALA A 300 -15.86 0.49 -5.80
N SER A 301 -15.12 -0.10 -6.75
CA SER A 301 -15.15 0.39 -8.12
C SER A 301 -16.55 0.21 -8.72
N GLU A 302 -16.86 1.02 -9.74
CA GLU A 302 -18.12 0.91 -10.48
C GLU A 302 -18.36 -0.52 -10.97
N PHE A 303 -17.32 -1.17 -11.51
CA PHE A 303 -17.42 -2.57 -11.95
C PHE A 303 -17.85 -3.52 -10.82
N VAL A 304 -17.26 -3.41 -9.63
CA VAL A 304 -17.63 -4.23 -8.46
C VAL A 304 -19.06 -3.93 -8.01
N TYR A 305 -19.45 -2.66 -7.99
CA TYR A 305 -20.80 -2.28 -7.63
C TYR A 305 -21.83 -2.87 -8.60
N GLU A 306 -21.67 -2.65 -9.90
CA GLU A 306 -22.62 -3.09 -10.93
C GLU A 306 -22.68 -4.61 -11.07
N THR A 307 -21.54 -5.32 -10.94
CA THR A 307 -21.50 -6.77 -11.20
C THR A 307 -21.64 -7.63 -9.95
N ALA A 308 -21.33 -7.11 -8.77
CA ALA A 308 -21.31 -7.91 -7.55
C ALA A 308 -22.26 -7.38 -6.47
N ILE A 309 -22.20 -6.08 -6.13
CA ILE A 309 -22.95 -5.53 -5.01
C ILE A 309 -24.43 -5.40 -5.36
N ARG A 310 -24.74 -4.83 -6.50
CA ARG A 310 -26.10 -4.57 -6.98
C ARG A 310 -26.96 -5.83 -7.11
N HIS A 311 -26.33 -6.96 -7.37
CA HIS A 311 -26.99 -8.25 -7.59
C HIS A 311 -26.90 -9.21 -6.38
N ALA A 312 -26.29 -8.78 -5.27
CA ALA A 312 -26.18 -9.60 -4.07
C ALA A 312 -27.46 -9.51 -3.24
N GLU A 313 -28.12 -10.64 -3.02
CA GLU A 313 -29.39 -10.69 -2.26
C GLU A 313 -29.27 -10.19 -0.81
N CYS A 314 -28.08 -10.32 -0.21
CA CYS A 314 -27.83 -9.96 1.18
C CYS A 314 -27.20 -8.56 1.35
N ILE A 315 -27.03 -7.79 0.28
CA ILE A 315 -26.48 -6.44 0.32
C ILE A 315 -27.53 -5.46 -0.19
N ASN A 316 -27.91 -4.50 0.65
CA ASN A 316 -28.78 -3.43 0.17
C ASN A 316 -27.96 -2.44 -0.66
N ALA A 317 -28.08 -2.51 -1.98
CA ALA A 317 -27.37 -1.66 -2.91
C ALA A 317 -27.70 -0.15 -2.72
N ASN A 318 -28.89 0.17 -2.19
CA ASN A 318 -29.29 1.56 -1.93
C ASN A 318 -28.54 2.20 -0.75
N ASP A 319 -27.82 1.42 0.06
CA ASP A 319 -26.94 1.95 1.11
C ASP A 319 -25.62 2.49 0.55
N TYR A 320 -25.36 2.28 -0.75
CA TYR A 320 -24.20 2.80 -1.43
C TYR A 320 -24.50 4.13 -2.12
N ASN A 321 -23.57 5.05 -1.99
CA ASN A 321 -23.63 6.34 -2.65
C ASN A 321 -22.54 6.42 -3.71
N LEU A 322 -22.88 6.90 -4.90
CA LEU A 322 -21.91 7.23 -5.92
C LEU A 322 -21.05 8.40 -5.44
N VAL A 323 -19.75 8.25 -5.53
CA VAL A 323 -18.75 9.27 -5.17
C VAL A 323 -17.73 9.44 -6.28
N GLU A 324 -17.23 10.64 -6.44
CA GLU A 324 -16.12 10.92 -7.33
C GLU A 324 -14.81 10.79 -6.58
N VAL A 325 -13.95 9.92 -7.07
CA VAL A 325 -12.59 9.74 -6.57
C VAL A 325 -11.66 10.53 -7.49
N ASN A 326 -11.27 11.70 -7.04
CA ASN A 326 -10.38 12.58 -7.78
C ASN A 326 -8.94 12.08 -7.69
N VAL A 327 -8.35 11.78 -8.84
CA VAL A 327 -6.95 11.38 -8.98
C VAL A 327 -6.28 12.26 -10.01
N LYS A 328 -5.57 13.28 -9.54
CA LYS A 328 -4.84 14.27 -10.37
C LYS A 328 -5.73 14.91 -11.44
N GLU A 329 -5.68 14.41 -12.68
CA GLU A 329 -6.39 14.94 -13.84
C GLU A 329 -7.60 14.10 -14.26
N SER A 330 -7.88 13.01 -13.56
CA SER A 330 -8.99 12.10 -13.84
C SER A 330 -9.84 11.87 -12.59
N SER A 331 -11.16 11.96 -12.75
CA SER A 331 -12.13 11.49 -11.77
C SER A 331 -12.55 10.07 -12.14
N ILE A 332 -12.48 9.15 -11.17
CA ILE A 332 -13.00 7.79 -11.33
C ILE A 332 -14.22 7.61 -10.42
N PRO A 333 -15.32 7.04 -10.94
CA PRO A 333 -16.48 6.74 -10.11
C PRO A 333 -16.16 5.64 -9.10
N GLY A 334 -16.61 5.85 -7.87
CA GLY A 334 -16.59 4.86 -6.80
C GLY A 334 -17.94 4.81 -6.10
N TRP A 335 -18.26 3.68 -5.52
CA TRP A 335 -19.48 3.48 -4.74
C TRP A 335 -19.11 3.24 -3.27
N MET A 336 -19.59 4.11 -2.39
CA MET A 336 -19.21 4.14 -0.98
C MET A 336 -20.38 3.83 -0.06
N ARG A 337 -20.13 2.98 0.95
CA ARG A 337 -21.03 2.69 2.07
C ARG A 337 -20.30 2.89 3.40
N LEU A 338 -20.98 3.50 4.37
CA LEU A 338 -20.49 3.62 5.75
C LEU A 338 -21.37 2.76 6.68
N ILE A 339 -20.74 2.08 7.62
CA ILE A 339 -21.37 1.14 8.52
C ILE A 339 -21.00 1.48 9.97
N ASP A 340 -21.95 1.25 10.90
CA ASP A 340 -21.83 1.55 12.32
C ASP A 340 -21.48 3.03 12.56
N LEU A 341 -22.39 3.89 12.15
CA LEU A 341 -22.31 5.31 12.41
C LEU A 341 -22.42 5.57 13.91
N SER A 342 -21.35 6.00 14.54
CA SER A 342 -21.42 6.55 15.89
C SER A 342 -22.00 7.96 15.81
N PRO A 343 -22.88 8.38 16.75
CA PRO A 343 -23.28 9.78 16.80
C PRO A 343 -22.02 10.64 16.95
N PRO A 344 -21.91 11.79 16.28
CA PRO A 344 -20.76 12.67 16.40
C PRO A 344 -20.56 12.99 17.89
N GLU A 345 -19.34 12.77 18.39
CA GLU A 345 -19.00 13.20 19.74
C GLU A 345 -19.35 14.68 19.89
N PRO A 346 -20.04 15.07 20.96
CA PRO A 346 -20.32 16.48 21.21
C PRO A 346 -18.97 17.20 21.28
N ARG A 347 -18.73 18.11 20.33
CA ARG A 347 -17.53 18.96 20.38
C ARG A 347 -17.46 19.58 21.76
N LEU A 348 -16.49 19.18 22.56
CA LEU A 348 -16.19 19.81 23.84
C LEU A 348 -16.06 21.32 23.54
N ARG A 349 -17.01 22.10 23.97
CA ARG A 349 -16.94 23.55 23.88
C ARG A 349 -15.67 23.95 24.60
N ALA A 350 -14.80 24.69 23.92
CA ALA A 350 -13.64 25.28 24.55
C ALA A 350 -14.08 25.95 25.87
N PRO A 351 -13.34 25.77 26.97
CA PRO A 351 -13.72 26.37 28.22
C PRO A 351 -13.85 27.87 28.03
N LEU A 352 -15.03 28.39 28.40
CA LEU A 352 -15.29 29.82 28.39
C LEU A 352 -14.16 30.52 29.22
N ARG A 353 -13.44 31.44 28.62
CA ARG A 353 -12.50 32.28 29.35
C ARG A 353 -13.26 32.93 30.51
N PRO A 354 -12.73 32.84 31.75
CA PRO A 354 -13.34 33.55 32.86
C PRO A 354 -13.37 35.06 32.54
N PRO A 355 -14.40 35.78 32.95
CA PRO A 355 -14.50 37.21 32.76
C PRO A 355 -13.32 37.88 33.47
N ALA A 356 -12.68 38.82 32.79
CA ALA A 356 -11.63 39.64 33.37
C ALA A 356 -12.19 40.41 34.58
N CYS A 357 -11.55 40.32 35.74
CA CYS A 357 -11.86 41.14 36.89
C CYS A 357 -11.67 42.63 36.55
N PRO A 358 -12.66 43.49 36.83
CA PRO A 358 -12.43 44.92 36.74
C PRO A 358 -11.50 45.37 37.88
N GLY A 359 -10.40 46.06 37.51
CA GLY A 359 -9.51 46.77 38.41
C GLY A 359 -10.13 48.03 38.96
#